data_57f1890328f148face35558f47f12e9e
#
_entry.id   57f1890328f148face35558f47f12e9e
#
_cell.length_a   1.000
_cell.length_b   1.000
_cell.length_c   1.000
_cell.angle_alpha   90.00
_cell.angle_beta   90.00
_cell.angle_gamma   90.00
#
_symmetry.space_group_name_H-M   'P 1'
#
loop_
_entity.id
_entity.type
_entity.pdbx_description
1 polymer ?
#
loop_
_entity_poly.entity_id
_entity_poly.type
_entity_poly.pdbx_seq_one_letter_code
_entity_poly.pdbx_strand_id
1 'polypeptide(L)'
;TDLLVSIIKLIEDKMNLEHDVKEVGVQMILLVEDSIRFYSSVLPNLYKFVLKQSQLFATEALNGHQRTLRMRGRPKIVLARSYEEAMHLYNRYQHHVLGVITDARYPREGIVDPMAGIKLMAEIRKHDPFLPLILQSAEVENRNYVGRYGASFVDKNSKKMDVDLRDIVSDNF
;
A
#
# COMPACT_ATOMS: atom_id res chain seq x y z
N THR A 1 3.58 -10.28 18.64
CA THR A 1 4.00 -11.34 17.70
C THR A 1 3.69 -10.95 16.26
N ASP A 2 2.44 -10.62 15.96
CA ASP A 2 2.02 -10.25 14.60
C ASP A 2 2.70 -8.98 14.11
N LEU A 3 2.91 -8.01 14.99
CA LEU A 3 3.59 -6.77 14.66
C LEU A 3 5.06 -7.02 14.32
N LEU A 4 5.75 -7.86 15.10
CA LEU A 4 7.15 -8.19 14.83
C LEU A 4 7.31 -8.88 13.47
N VAL A 5 6.44 -9.84 13.17
CA VAL A 5 6.44 -10.52 11.87
C VAL A 5 6.18 -9.53 10.73
N SER A 6 5.26 -8.59 10.92
CA SER A 6 4.95 -7.55 9.94
C SER A 6 6.14 -6.62 9.68
N ILE A 7 6.87 -6.25 10.73
CA ILE A 7 8.07 -5.40 10.61
C ILE A 7 9.18 -6.16 9.86
N ILE A 8 9.40 -7.42 10.18
CA ILE A 8 10.38 -8.26 9.48
C ILE A 8 10.02 -8.35 8.00
N LYS A 9 8.77 -8.64 7.68
CA LYS A 9 8.31 -8.71 6.27
C LYS A 9 8.44 -7.36 5.55
N LEU A 10 8.17 -6.26 6.22
CA LEU A 10 8.35 -4.93 5.65
C LEU A 10 9.81 -4.66 5.29
N ILE A 11 10.74 -5.03 6.16
CA ILE A 11 12.18 -4.92 5.90
C ILE A 11 12.58 -5.81 4.74
N GLU A 12 12.16 -7.08 4.73
CA GLU A 12 12.42 -8.02 3.65
C GLU A 12 11.87 -7.52 2.31
N ASP A 13 10.64 -7.03 2.30
CA ASP A 13 10.01 -6.50 1.09
C ASP A 13 10.79 -5.33 0.51
N LYS A 14 11.29 -4.43 1.36
CA LYS A 14 12.08 -3.29 0.92
C LYS A 14 13.47 -3.70 0.44
N MET A 15 14.15 -4.58 1.16
CA MET A 15 15.50 -5.05 0.80
C MET A 15 15.54 -5.83 -0.51
N ASN A 16 14.50 -6.62 -0.78
CA ASN A 16 14.43 -7.48 -1.95
C ASN A 16 13.62 -6.88 -3.10
N LEU A 17 13.13 -5.65 -2.97
CA LEU A 17 12.21 -5.04 -3.93
C LEU A 17 12.74 -5.04 -5.36
N GLU A 18 13.96 -4.55 -5.57
CA GLU A 18 14.54 -4.46 -6.90
C GLU A 18 14.72 -5.83 -7.56
N HIS A 19 15.25 -6.80 -6.82
CA HIS A 19 15.42 -8.16 -7.29
C HIS A 19 14.06 -8.81 -7.62
N ASP A 20 13.11 -8.74 -6.71
CA ASP A 20 11.82 -9.41 -6.86
C ASP A 20 10.97 -8.80 -7.99
N VAL A 21 11.07 -7.50 -8.20
CA VAL A 21 10.38 -6.85 -9.32
C VAL A 21 11.04 -7.21 -10.65
N LYS A 22 12.37 -7.17 -10.74
CA LYS A 22 13.09 -7.45 -12.00
C LYS A 22 13.07 -8.92 -12.39
N GLU A 23 13.30 -9.82 -11.43
CA GLU A 23 13.50 -11.25 -11.70
C GLU A 23 12.20 -12.05 -11.64
N VAL A 24 11.25 -11.64 -10.80
CA VAL A 24 10.00 -12.38 -10.56
C VAL A 24 8.78 -11.63 -11.12
N GLY A 25 8.90 -10.33 -11.38
CA GLY A 25 7.79 -9.49 -11.83
C GLY A 25 6.75 -9.22 -10.75
N VAL A 26 7.16 -9.19 -9.49
CA VAL A 26 6.27 -9.01 -8.34
C VAL A 26 5.68 -7.61 -8.34
N GLN A 27 4.39 -7.52 -8.02
CA GLN A 27 3.69 -6.26 -7.82
C GLN A 27 3.85 -5.76 -6.38
N MET A 28 3.67 -4.45 -6.18
CA MET A 28 3.76 -3.83 -4.87
C MET A 28 2.54 -2.99 -4.54
N ILE A 29 2.23 -2.91 -3.25
CA ILE A 29 1.32 -1.94 -2.67
C ILE A 29 2.18 -0.87 -2.00
N LEU A 30 2.04 0.38 -2.41
CA LEU A 30 2.75 1.51 -1.81
C LEU A 30 1.92 2.04 -0.64
N LEU A 31 2.47 1.98 0.56
CA LEU A 31 1.88 2.55 1.77
C LEU A 31 2.65 3.80 2.18
N VAL A 32 1.98 4.95 2.17
CA VAL A 32 2.59 6.24 2.52
C VAL A 32 2.07 6.72 3.87
N GLU A 33 2.91 6.64 4.88
CA GLU A 33 2.57 6.96 6.27
C GLU A 33 3.83 7.24 7.08
N ASP A 34 3.90 8.36 7.77
CA ASP A 34 5.05 8.72 8.60
C ASP A 34 4.86 8.39 10.10
N SER A 35 3.63 8.13 10.53
CA SER A 35 3.32 7.80 11.92
C SER A 35 3.60 6.34 12.24
N ILE A 36 4.62 6.10 13.07
CA ILE A 36 4.98 4.77 13.56
C ILE A 36 3.79 4.10 14.25
N ARG A 37 3.07 4.84 15.06
CA ARG A 37 1.88 4.35 15.77
C ARG A 37 0.82 3.85 14.81
N PHE A 38 0.60 4.57 13.72
CA PHE A 38 -0.44 4.23 12.77
C PHE A 38 -0.06 3.04 11.89
N TYR A 39 1.11 3.06 11.23
CA TYR A 39 1.47 1.92 10.38
C TYR A 39 1.69 0.64 11.19
N SER A 40 2.11 0.74 12.46
CA SER A 40 2.22 -0.42 13.34
C SER A 40 0.86 -1.08 13.62
N SER A 41 -0.23 -0.33 13.60
CA SER A 41 -1.58 -0.89 13.76
C SER A 41 -2.15 -1.48 12.47
N VAL A 42 -1.81 -0.92 11.33
CA VAL A 42 -2.35 -1.32 10.02
C VAL A 42 -1.61 -2.49 9.39
N LEU A 43 -0.28 -2.51 9.51
CA LEU A 43 0.57 -3.49 8.83
C LEU A 43 0.20 -4.95 9.12
N PRO A 44 -0.07 -5.37 10.36
CA PRO A 44 -0.40 -6.78 10.62
C PRO A 44 -1.62 -7.25 9.83
N ASN A 45 -2.66 -6.44 9.78
CA ASN A 45 -3.89 -6.77 9.06
C ASN A 45 -3.70 -6.77 7.55
N LEU A 46 -2.94 -5.80 7.04
CA LEU A 46 -2.64 -5.71 5.62
C LEU A 46 -1.80 -6.90 5.15
N TYR A 47 -0.78 -7.31 5.90
CA TYR A 47 0.01 -8.50 5.59
C TYR A 47 -0.81 -9.78 5.70
N LYS A 48 -1.66 -9.92 6.72
CA LYS A 48 -2.56 -11.08 6.83
C LYS A 48 -3.46 -11.19 5.60
N PHE A 49 -4.01 -10.07 5.14
CA PHE A 49 -4.85 -10.04 3.95
C PHE A 49 -4.07 -10.48 2.71
N VAL A 50 -2.91 -9.89 2.45
CA VAL A 50 -2.06 -10.21 1.29
C VAL A 50 -1.61 -11.66 1.32
N LEU A 51 -1.19 -12.18 2.47
CA LEU A 51 -0.79 -13.58 2.63
C LEU A 51 -1.96 -14.54 2.40
N LYS A 52 -3.14 -14.23 2.91
CA LYS A 52 -4.35 -15.03 2.71
C LYS A 52 -4.73 -15.12 1.24
N GLN A 53 -4.69 -14.02 0.52
CA GLN A 53 -4.94 -14.00 -0.92
C GLN A 53 -3.92 -14.87 -1.66
N SER A 54 -2.65 -14.75 -1.33
CA SER A 54 -1.59 -15.56 -1.94
C SER A 54 -1.75 -17.05 -1.64
N GLN A 55 -2.17 -17.41 -0.44
CA GLN A 55 -2.45 -18.81 -0.07
C GLN A 55 -3.64 -19.38 -0.85
N LEU A 56 -4.70 -18.61 -1.04
CA LEU A 56 -5.84 -19.02 -1.85
C LEU A 56 -5.41 -19.30 -3.29
N PHE A 57 -4.63 -18.42 -3.90
CA PHE A 57 -4.06 -18.67 -5.24
C PHE A 57 -3.13 -19.89 -5.26
N ALA A 58 -2.34 -20.10 -4.22
CA ALA A 58 -1.45 -21.26 -4.12
C ALA A 58 -2.20 -22.58 -4.01
N THR A 59 -3.36 -22.61 -3.34
CA THR A 59 -4.19 -23.82 -3.23
C THR A 59 -4.82 -24.25 -4.55
N GLU A 60 -5.02 -23.33 -5.48
CA GLU A 60 -5.52 -23.61 -6.83
C GLU A 60 -4.43 -24.16 -7.76
N ALA A 61 -3.17 -24.14 -7.32
CA ALA A 61 -2.06 -24.63 -8.11
C ALA A 61 -2.06 -26.16 -8.21
N LEU A 62 -1.67 -26.66 -9.39
CA LEU A 62 -1.70 -28.09 -9.71
C LEU A 62 -0.59 -28.90 -9.01
N ASN A 63 0.51 -28.26 -8.63
CA ASN A 63 1.66 -28.93 -8.00
C ASN A 63 2.41 -28.02 -7.04
N GLY A 64 3.33 -28.61 -6.24
CA GLY A 64 4.09 -27.89 -5.22
C GLY A 64 5.01 -26.80 -5.76
N HIS A 65 5.56 -26.97 -6.97
CA HIS A 65 6.41 -25.98 -7.62
C HIS A 65 5.60 -24.73 -7.96
N GLN A 66 4.43 -24.89 -8.54
CA GLN A 66 3.52 -23.77 -8.86
C GLN A 66 3.06 -23.05 -7.58
N ARG A 67 2.78 -23.78 -6.50
CA ARG A 67 2.45 -23.19 -5.19
C ARG A 67 3.59 -22.30 -4.69
N THR A 68 4.81 -22.79 -4.74
CA THR A 68 6.00 -22.04 -4.31
C THR A 68 6.18 -20.76 -5.13
N LEU A 69 6.02 -20.84 -6.46
CA LEU A 69 6.12 -19.67 -7.33
C LEU A 69 5.03 -18.62 -7.04
N ARG A 70 3.78 -19.06 -6.82
CA ARG A 70 2.68 -18.16 -6.48
C ARG A 70 2.87 -17.49 -5.12
N MET A 71 3.37 -18.23 -4.12
CA MET A 71 3.67 -17.66 -2.80
C MET A 71 4.82 -16.65 -2.84
N ARG A 72 5.84 -16.87 -3.67
CA ARG A 72 6.92 -15.91 -3.90
C ARG A 72 6.45 -14.68 -4.68
N GLY A 73 5.46 -14.85 -5.55
CA GLY A 73 4.89 -13.78 -6.35
C GLY A 73 3.83 -12.95 -5.63
N ARG A 74 3.65 -13.10 -4.32
CA ARG A 74 2.72 -12.28 -3.56
C ARG A 74 3.05 -10.80 -3.68
N PRO A 75 2.04 -9.89 -3.67
CA PRO A 75 2.31 -8.46 -3.63
C PRO A 75 3.14 -8.08 -2.42
N LYS A 76 4.11 -7.20 -2.63
CA LYS A 76 4.93 -6.62 -1.56
C LYS A 76 4.28 -5.36 -1.02
N ILE A 77 4.45 -5.12 0.27
CA ILE A 77 4.06 -3.86 0.90
C ILE A 77 5.32 -3.03 1.11
N VAL A 78 5.36 -1.85 0.50
CA VAL A 78 6.50 -0.95 0.57
C VAL A 78 6.07 0.34 1.24
N LEU A 79 6.71 0.67 2.36
CA LEU A 79 6.43 1.87 3.13
C LEU A 79 7.28 3.04 2.63
N ALA A 80 6.61 4.17 2.37
CA ALA A 80 7.24 5.47 2.20
C ALA A 80 6.80 6.40 3.34
N ARG A 81 7.71 7.22 3.83
CA ARG A 81 7.46 8.11 4.97
C ARG A 81 7.44 9.58 4.60
N SER A 82 7.61 9.89 3.34
CA SER A 82 7.57 11.26 2.81
C SER A 82 7.02 11.27 1.38
N TYR A 83 6.65 12.45 0.92
CA TYR A 83 6.22 12.67 -0.46
C TYR A 83 7.30 12.26 -1.47
N GLU A 84 8.54 12.69 -1.23
CA GLU A 84 9.67 12.45 -2.13
C GLU A 84 10.00 10.95 -2.21
N GLU A 85 9.99 10.25 -1.08
CA GLU A 85 10.20 8.80 -1.04
C GLU A 85 9.10 8.06 -1.81
N ALA A 86 7.83 8.46 -1.60
CA ALA A 86 6.69 7.89 -2.31
C ALA A 86 6.80 8.10 -3.83
N MET A 87 7.13 9.31 -4.26
CA MET A 87 7.29 9.63 -5.69
C MET A 87 8.49 8.90 -6.30
N HIS A 88 9.59 8.76 -5.56
CA HIS A 88 10.75 7.99 -6.02
C HIS A 88 10.38 6.53 -6.28
N LEU A 89 9.69 5.89 -5.34
CA LEU A 89 9.25 4.50 -5.47
C LEU A 89 8.21 4.35 -6.59
N TYR A 90 7.25 5.24 -6.68
CA TYR A 90 6.25 5.23 -7.74
C TYR A 90 6.89 5.38 -9.13
N ASN A 91 7.75 6.35 -9.33
CA ASN A 91 8.39 6.59 -10.62
C ASN A 91 9.28 5.43 -11.05
N ARG A 92 10.00 4.82 -10.09
CA ARG A 92 10.88 3.69 -10.37
C ARG A 92 10.13 2.41 -10.72
N TYR A 93 8.99 2.15 -10.07
CA TYR A 93 8.25 0.89 -10.16
C TYR A 93 6.81 1.05 -10.66
N GLN A 94 6.47 2.14 -11.33
CA GLN A 94 5.08 2.47 -11.66
C GLN A 94 4.32 1.35 -12.38
N HIS A 95 4.97 0.55 -13.22
CA HIS A 95 4.33 -0.57 -13.92
C HIS A 95 4.10 -1.80 -13.02
N HIS A 96 4.62 -1.79 -11.82
CA HIS A 96 4.49 -2.86 -10.83
C HIS A 96 3.70 -2.42 -9.60
N VAL A 97 3.24 -1.19 -9.54
CA VAL A 97 2.40 -0.69 -8.44
C VAL A 97 0.97 -1.17 -8.64
N LEU A 98 0.51 -2.00 -7.72
CA LEU A 98 -0.85 -2.53 -7.71
C LEU A 98 -1.86 -1.50 -7.19
N GLY A 99 -1.45 -0.67 -6.26
CA GLY A 99 -2.25 0.38 -5.68
C GLY A 99 -1.46 1.18 -4.66
N VAL A 100 -2.05 2.30 -4.24
CA VAL A 100 -1.44 3.21 -3.26
C VAL A 100 -2.42 3.46 -2.12
N ILE A 101 -1.95 3.26 -0.89
CA ILE A 101 -2.63 3.63 0.34
C ILE A 101 -1.84 4.79 0.93
N THR A 102 -2.42 5.97 0.99
CA THR A 102 -1.70 7.15 1.48
C THR A 102 -2.45 7.86 2.60
N ASP A 103 -1.71 8.32 3.60
CA ASP A 103 -2.19 9.34 4.53
C ASP A 103 -2.33 10.68 3.80
N ALA A 104 -3.06 11.62 4.38
CA ALA A 104 -3.15 12.98 3.87
C ALA A 104 -1.95 13.83 4.28
N ARG A 105 -1.40 13.59 5.45
CA ARG A 105 -0.43 14.45 6.12
C ARG A 105 0.89 13.73 6.37
N TYR A 106 1.96 14.21 5.77
CA TYR A 106 3.34 13.75 6.00
C TYR A 106 4.35 14.76 5.43
N PRO A 107 5.66 14.57 5.68
CA PRO A 107 6.67 15.51 5.20
C PRO A 107 6.72 15.61 3.67
N ARG A 108 6.77 16.84 3.20
CA ARG A 108 7.06 17.22 1.81
C ARG A 108 8.03 18.41 1.85
N GLU A 109 9.16 18.28 1.14
CA GLU A 109 10.24 19.28 1.18
C GLU A 109 10.76 19.53 2.60
N GLY A 110 10.82 18.47 3.43
CA GLY A 110 11.30 18.52 4.80
C GLY A 110 10.34 19.12 5.83
N ILE A 111 9.15 19.53 5.42
CA ILE A 111 8.12 20.13 6.28
C ILE A 111 6.84 19.30 6.19
N VAL A 112 6.17 19.10 7.31
CA VAL A 112 4.88 18.40 7.33
C VAL A 112 3.84 19.20 6.53
N ASP A 113 3.33 18.58 5.49
CA ASP A 113 2.30 19.15 4.61
C ASP A 113 0.98 18.42 4.84
N PRO A 114 -0.06 19.09 5.34
CA PRO A 114 -1.37 18.46 5.56
C PRO A 114 -2.08 18.00 4.28
N MET A 115 -1.61 18.43 3.12
CA MET A 115 -2.15 18.08 1.81
C MET A 115 -1.22 17.17 0.99
N ALA A 116 -0.16 16.65 1.60
CA ALA A 116 0.84 15.84 0.89
C ALA A 116 0.22 14.64 0.16
N GLY A 117 -0.68 13.92 0.80
CA GLY A 117 -1.36 12.76 0.19
C GLY A 117 -2.27 13.15 -0.96
N ILE A 118 -2.98 14.27 -0.86
CA ILE A 118 -3.81 14.80 -1.94
C ILE A 118 -2.94 15.21 -3.13
N LYS A 119 -1.82 15.87 -2.88
CA LYS A 119 -0.84 16.24 -3.91
C LYS A 119 -0.24 15.00 -4.58
N LEU A 120 0.05 13.95 -3.79
CA LEU A 120 0.54 12.67 -4.32
C LEU A 120 -0.49 12.04 -5.25
N MET A 121 -1.74 11.96 -4.85
CA MET A 121 -2.82 11.42 -5.69
C MET A 121 -2.98 12.22 -6.99
N ALA A 122 -2.92 13.54 -6.91
CA ALA A 122 -3.01 14.41 -8.08
C ALA A 122 -1.87 14.12 -9.07
N GLU A 123 -0.65 13.95 -8.58
CA GLU A 123 0.52 13.66 -9.41
C GLU A 123 0.42 12.27 -10.05
N ILE A 124 0.04 11.26 -9.29
CA ILE A 124 -0.15 9.89 -9.80
C ILE A 124 -1.23 9.86 -10.90
N ARG A 125 -2.34 10.58 -10.73
CA ARG A 125 -3.43 10.62 -11.72
C ARG A 125 -3.03 11.22 -13.07
N LYS A 126 -2.00 12.04 -13.11
CA LYS A 126 -1.45 12.54 -14.40
C LYS A 126 -0.82 11.42 -15.23
N HIS A 127 -0.28 10.40 -14.58
CA HIS A 127 0.43 9.29 -15.22
C HIS A 127 -0.42 8.02 -15.34
N ASP A 128 -1.28 7.77 -14.36
CA ASP A 128 -2.15 6.60 -14.33
C ASP A 128 -3.56 6.98 -13.84
N PRO A 129 -4.52 7.10 -14.77
CA PRO A 129 -5.89 7.47 -14.42
C PRO A 129 -6.68 6.36 -13.73
N PHE A 130 -6.20 5.11 -13.73
CA PHE A 130 -6.94 3.95 -13.25
C PHE A 130 -6.32 3.26 -12.03
N LEU A 131 -5.13 3.67 -11.60
CA LEU A 131 -4.49 3.06 -10.44
C LEU A 131 -5.38 3.17 -9.19
N PRO A 132 -5.65 2.07 -8.47
CA PRO A 132 -6.39 2.13 -7.21
C PRO A 132 -5.67 3.01 -6.19
N LEU A 133 -6.37 4.04 -5.69
CA LEU A 133 -5.88 4.96 -4.67
C LEU A 133 -6.81 4.95 -3.47
N ILE A 134 -6.24 4.84 -2.28
CA ILE A 134 -6.94 4.92 -1.00
C ILE A 134 -6.32 6.05 -0.18
N LEU A 135 -7.13 7.02 0.21
CA LEU A 135 -6.75 8.06 1.16
C LEU A 135 -7.24 7.68 2.54
N GLN A 136 -6.33 7.58 3.50
CA GLN A 136 -6.66 7.40 4.90
C GLN A 136 -6.35 8.70 5.67
N SER A 137 -7.27 9.18 6.47
CA SER A 137 -7.10 10.42 7.21
C SER A 137 -7.90 10.44 8.50
N ALA A 138 -7.34 11.09 9.53
CA ALA A 138 -8.07 11.42 10.74
C ALA A 138 -9.00 12.64 10.55
N GLU A 139 -8.75 13.44 9.51
CA GLU A 139 -9.56 14.61 9.17
C GLU A 139 -10.60 14.21 8.14
N VAL A 140 -11.87 14.12 8.59
CA VAL A 140 -12.99 13.65 7.76
C VAL A 140 -13.27 14.59 6.57
N GLU A 141 -12.91 15.86 6.68
CA GLU A 141 -13.02 16.85 5.62
C GLU A 141 -12.21 16.46 4.38
N ASN A 142 -11.16 15.70 4.54
CA ASN A 142 -10.36 15.19 3.43
C ASN A 142 -11.12 14.23 2.51
N ARG A 143 -12.25 13.69 2.96
CA ARG A 143 -13.16 12.91 2.12
C ARG A 143 -13.63 13.68 0.88
N ASN A 144 -13.72 15.01 0.98
CA ASN A 144 -14.17 15.85 -0.12
C ASN A 144 -13.20 15.85 -1.32
N TYR A 145 -11.94 15.43 -1.12
CA TYR A 145 -10.94 15.41 -2.20
C TYR A 145 -10.92 14.09 -2.99
N VAL A 146 -11.40 12.98 -2.40
CA VAL A 146 -11.22 11.66 -3.04
C VAL A 146 -12.02 11.49 -4.31
N GLY A 147 -13.22 12.05 -4.39
CA GLY A 147 -14.07 11.96 -5.58
C GLY A 147 -13.42 12.55 -6.83
N ARG A 148 -12.65 13.62 -6.66
CA ARG A 148 -11.93 14.30 -7.75
C ARG A 148 -10.86 13.40 -8.41
N TYR A 149 -10.27 12.50 -7.63
CA TYR A 149 -9.20 11.60 -8.10
C TYR A 149 -9.66 10.16 -8.27
N GLY A 150 -10.95 9.89 -8.11
CA GLY A 150 -11.47 8.54 -8.15
C GLY A 150 -10.86 7.63 -7.08
N ALA A 151 -10.54 8.19 -5.92
CA ALA A 151 -9.97 7.47 -4.79
C ALA A 151 -11.05 7.04 -3.78
N SER A 152 -10.72 6.06 -2.95
CA SER A 152 -11.53 5.66 -1.80
C SER A 152 -11.02 6.34 -0.54
N PHE A 153 -11.90 6.54 0.44
CA PHE A 153 -11.56 7.18 1.72
C PHE A 153 -11.72 6.21 2.89
N VAL A 154 -10.74 6.21 3.79
CA VAL A 154 -10.79 5.48 5.06
C VAL A 154 -10.56 6.46 6.21
N ASP A 155 -11.50 6.48 7.17
CA ASP A 155 -11.39 7.30 8.38
C ASP A 155 -10.50 6.59 9.42
N LYS A 156 -9.36 7.20 9.75
CA LYS A 156 -8.43 6.68 10.76
C LYS A 156 -9.02 6.59 12.18
N ASN A 157 -10.04 7.37 12.47
CA ASN A 157 -10.70 7.40 13.78
C ASN A 157 -11.90 6.45 13.85
N SER A 158 -12.27 5.81 12.76
CA SER A 158 -13.36 4.84 12.75
C SER A 158 -12.96 3.56 13.49
N LYS A 159 -13.85 3.03 14.31
CA LYS A 159 -13.69 1.73 14.96
C LYS A 159 -13.66 0.56 13.94
N LYS A 160 -14.19 0.81 12.74
CA LYS A 160 -14.24 -0.15 11.63
C LYS A 160 -13.14 0.07 10.60
N MET A 161 -12.13 0.88 10.92
CA MET A 161 -11.06 1.23 9.99
C MET A 161 -10.42 0.02 9.33
N ASP A 162 -10.06 -1.00 10.12
CA ASP A 162 -9.42 -2.22 9.61
C ASP A 162 -10.33 -2.99 8.65
N VAL A 163 -11.63 -3.03 8.93
CA VAL A 163 -12.64 -3.69 8.09
C VAL A 163 -12.83 -2.90 6.79
N ASP A 164 -12.97 -1.59 6.89
CA ASP A 164 -13.17 -0.72 5.74
C ASP A 164 -11.95 -0.77 4.80
N LEU A 165 -10.75 -0.70 5.36
CA LEU A 165 -9.52 -0.81 4.58
C LEU A 165 -9.41 -2.17 3.89
N ARG A 166 -9.67 -3.26 4.61
CA ARG A 166 -9.67 -4.61 4.04
C ARG A 166 -10.66 -4.74 2.88
N ASP A 167 -11.87 -4.24 3.05
CA ASP A 167 -12.93 -4.36 2.04
C ASP A 167 -12.57 -3.55 0.78
N ILE A 168 -12.04 -2.33 0.94
CA ILE A 168 -11.60 -1.50 -0.17
C ILE A 168 -10.40 -2.14 -0.89
N VAL A 169 -9.44 -2.68 -0.16
CA VAL A 169 -8.29 -3.39 -0.75
C VAL A 169 -8.75 -4.63 -1.52
N SER A 170 -9.68 -5.40 -0.94
CA SER A 170 -10.25 -6.57 -1.60
C SER A 170 -10.96 -6.24 -2.91
N ASP A 171 -11.70 -5.12 -2.95
CA ASP A 171 -12.48 -4.72 -4.11
C ASP A 171 -11.63 -4.11 -5.23
N ASN A 172 -10.47 -3.52 -4.91
CA ASN A 172 -9.67 -2.75 -5.87
C ASN A 172 -8.32 -3.39 -6.22
N PHE A 173 -7.84 -4.27 -5.40
CA PHE A 173 -6.52 -4.92 -5.56
C PHE A 173 -6.72 -6.40 -5.78
#